data_06a55a2a92d07f4c9ae92165524a10f3
#
_entry.id   06a55a2a92d07f4c9ae92165524a10f3
#
_cell.length_a   1.000
_cell.length_b   1.000
_cell.length_c   1.000
_cell.angle_alpha   90.00
_cell.angle_beta   90.00
_cell.angle_gamma   90.00
#
_symmetry.space_group_name_H-M   'P 1'
#
loop_
_entity.id
_entity.type
_entity.pdbx_description
1 polymer ?
#
loop_
_entity_poly.entity_id
_entity_poly.type
_entity_poly.pdbx_seq_one_letter_code
_entity_poly.pdbx_strand_id
1 'polypeptide(L)'
;MVWNEEINEIKKRDTLSKKQGGEDSVKKHHEKGRLTIRERIDCLLDSETFDELGVGAGVPVFDDNNELIDFQPANFVLGFGEVAARKVIIGGEDFTLKGGSPNPAGLRKSVYAEQLALQYKIPLVRLHEGGGGAVGGTSQNKNHRPLGE
;
A
#
# COMPACT_ATOMS: atom_id res chain seq x y z
N MET A 1 6.85 -19.17 24.73
CA MET A 1 6.25 -17.82 24.72
C MET A 1 4.84 -17.93 24.19
N VAL A 2 3.86 -17.32 24.84
CA VAL A 2 2.43 -17.51 24.56
C VAL A 2 1.98 -16.93 23.21
N TRP A 3 2.78 -16.05 22.56
CA TRP A 3 2.41 -15.27 21.35
C TRP A 3 3.21 -15.61 20.08
N ASN A 4 3.80 -16.82 20.00
CA ASN A 4 4.67 -17.15 18.85
C ASN A 4 3.89 -17.29 17.54
N GLU A 5 2.68 -17.83 17.60
CA GLU A 5 1.83 -18.04 16.42
C GLU A 5 1.36 -16.71 15.85
N GLU A 6 0.90 -15.81 16.70
CA GLU A 6 0.46 -14.47 16.31
C GLU A 6 1.61 -13.63 15.75
N ILE A 7 2.78 -13.71 16.36
CA ILE A 7 3.98 -13.02 15.86
C ILE A 7 4.37 -13.56 14.48
N ASN A 8 4.30 -14.88 14.28
CA ASN A 8 4.61 -15.50 13.00
C ASN A 8 3.59 -15.11 11.93
N GLU A 9 2.31 -15.01 12.27
CA GLU A 9 1.27 -14.54 11.35
C GLU A 9 1.52 -13.09 10.95
N ILE A 10 1.83 -12.20 11.89
CA ILE A 10 2.17 -10.79 11.60
C ILE A 10 3.36 -10.70 10.65
N LYS A 11 4.43 -11.47 10.90
CA LYS A 11 5.60 -11.52 10.01
C LYS A 11 5.26 -12.06 8.63
N LYS A 12 4.38 -13.05 8.56
CA LYS A 12 3.90 -13.61 7.28
C LYS A 12 3.11 -12.57 6.49
N ARG A 13 2.20 -11.82 7.14
CA ARG A 13 1.47 -10.71 6.52
C ARG A 13 2.42 -9.62 6.00
N ASP A 14 3.43 -9.25 6.78
CA ASP A 14 4.46 -8.28 6.37
C ASP A 14 5.18 -8.75 5.10
N THR A 15 5.62 -10.01 5.08
CA THR A 15 6.29 -10.61 3.92
C THR A 15 5.38 -10.64 2.69
N LEU A 16 4.12 -11.03 2.84
CA LEU A 16 3.15 -11.09 1.75
C LEU A 16 2.82 -9.69 1.21
N SER A 17 2.71 -8.70 2.08
CA SER A 17 2.46 -7.31 1.70
C SER A 17 3.54 -6.73 0.80
N LYS A 18 4.80 -7.11 1.03
CA LYS A 18 5.96 -6.64 0.25
C LYS A 18 6.04 -7.24 -1.15
N LYS A 19 5.28 -8.30 -1.43
CA LYS A 19 5.19 -8.88 -2.78
C LYS A 19 4.42 -7.99 -3.77
N GLN A 20 3.78 -6.94 -3.30
CA GLN A 20 3.01 -6.01 -4.13
C GLN A 20 1.92 -6.76 -4.92
N GLY A 21 1.78 -6.52 -6.23
CA GLY A 21 0.88 -7.26 -7.12
C GLY A 21 1.40 -8.62 -7.59
N GLY A 22 2.51 -9.11 -7.00
CA GLY A 22 3.18 -10.35 -7.36
C GLY A 22 4.23 -10.16 -8.46
N GLU A 23 5.09 -11.18 -8.62
CA GLU A 23 6.25 -11.13 -9.52
C GLU A 23 5.88 -10.78 -10.96
N ASP A 24 4.83 -11.38 -11.50
CA ASP A 24 4.37 -11.12 -12.87
C ASP A 24 3.93 -9.67 -13.07
N SER A 25 3.23 -9.08 -12.10
CA SER A 25 2.76 -7.70 -12.17
C SER A 25 3.92 -6.72 -12.07
N VAL A 26 4.87 -6.98 -11.17
CA VAL A 26 6.10 -6.21 -11.04
C VAL A 26 6.93 -6.29 -12.31
N LYS A 27 7.12 -7.49 -12.86
CA LYS A 27 7.85 -7.69 -14.11
C LYS A 27 7.23 -6.91 -15.27
N LYS A 28 5.92 -7.02 -15.48
CA LYS A 28 5.19 -6.25 -16.50
C LYS A 28 5.31 -4.73 -16.31
N HIS A 29 5.44 -4.28 -15.07
CA HIS A 29 5.65 -2.87 -14.74
C HIS A 29 7.04 -2.42 -15.18
N HIS A 30 8.08 -3.21 -14.88
CA HIS A 30 9.46 -2.97 -15.30
C HIS A 30 9.65 -3.04 -16.84
N GLU A 31 8.99 -3.99 -17.52
CA GLU A 31 9.02 -4.09 -18.99
C GLU A 31 8.51 -2.81 -19.69
N LYS A 32 7.69 -2.02 -19.00
CA LYS A 32 7.23 -0.69 -19.46
C LYS A 32 8.18 0.45 -19.08
N GLY A 33 9.36 0.14 -18.53
CA GLY A 33 10.34 1.14 -18.07
C GLY A 33 9.90 1.90 -16.81
N ARG A 34 9.02 1.33 -15.98
CA ARG A 34 8.49 1.97 -14.78
C ARG A 34 9.08 1.35 -13.52
N LEU A 35 9.31 2.18 -12.51
CA LEU A 35 9.66 1.74 -11.16
C LEU A 35 8.39 1.51 -10.36
N THR A 36 8.37 0.46 -9.53
CA THR A 36 7.30 0.26 -8.54
C THR A 36 7.28 1.40 -7.51
N ILE A 37 6.19 1.52 -6.78
CA ILE A 37 6.09 2.55 -5.73
C ILE A 37 7.21 2.40 -4.68
N ARG A 38 7.60 1.18 -4.31
CA ARG A 38 8.67 0.93 -3.33
C ARG A 38 10.03 1.39 -3.86
N GLU A 39 10.36 1.06 -5.10
CA GLU A 39 11.59 1.52 -5.76
C GLU A 39 11.62 3.05 -5.91
N ARG A 40 10.49 3.69 -6.21
CA ARG A 40 10.39 5.15 -6.28
C ARG A 40 10.61 5.80 -4.92
N ILE A 41 10.10 5.21 -3.84
CA ILE A 41 10.35 5.65 -2.47
C ILE A 41 11.83 5.52 -2.15
N ASP A 42 12.43 4.36 -2.42
CA ASP A 42 13.86 4.10 -2.17
C ASP A 42 14.78 5.04 -2.95
N CYS A 43 14.40 5.40 -4.20
CA CYS A 43 15.15 6.36 -5.00
C CYS A 43 15.08 7.79 -4.49
N LEU A 44 14.02 8.16 -3.78
CA LEU A 44 13.80 9.53 -3.33
C LEU A 44 14.32 9.78 -1.91
N LEU A 45 14.18 8.82 -1.03
CA LEU A 45 14.56 8.96 0.36
C LEU A 45 16.07 8.78 0.59
N ASP A 46 16.54 9.40 1.64
CA ASP A 46 17.86 9.11 2.19
C ASP A 46 17.92 7.64 2.61
N SER A 47 19.09 7.00 2.42
CA SER A 47 19.26 5.57 2.66
C SER A 47 18.85 5.17 4.08
N GLU A 48 18.11 4.07 4.20
CA GLU A 48 17.68 3.46 5.46
C GLU A 48 16.76 4.34 6.34
N THR A 49 16.16 5.38 5.77
CA THR A 49 15.26 6.27 6.55
C THR A 49 13.79 5.92 6.44
N PHE A 50 13.41 4.98 5.57
CA PHE A 50 12.00 4.64 5.38
C PHE A 50 11.42 3.78 6.51
N ASP A 51 10.48 4.36 7.25
CA ASP A 51 9.68 3.68 8.27
C ASP A 51 8.24 3.51 7.78
N GLU A 52 7.93 2.31 7.26
CA GLU A 52 6.64 2.02 6.63
C GLU A 52 5.53 1.85 7.66
N LEU A 53 4.41 2.54 7.45
CA LEU A 53 3.22 2.49 8.28
C LEU A 53 2.13 1.62 7.67
N GLY A 54 1.48 0.82 8.51
CA GLY A 54 0.30 0.05 8.12
C GLY A 54 0.59 -1.03 7.09
N VAL A 55 1.71 -1.72 7.19
CA VAL A 55 2.07 -2.86 6.33
C VAL A 55 1.01 -3.96 6.40
N GLY A 56 0.45 -4.20 7.60
CA GLY A 56 -0.62 -5.16 7.83
C GLY A 56 -2.02 -4.68 7.40
N ALA A 57 -2.14 -3.49 6.78
CA ALA A 57 -3.43 -3.05 6.23
C ALA A 57 -3.73 -3.77 4.92
N GLY A 58 -4.84 -4.50 4.88
CA GLY A 58 -5.23 -5.30 3.72
C GLY A 58 -6.30 -6.32 4.06
N VAL A 59 -6.44 -7.33 3.21
CA VAL A 59 -7.40 -8.42 3.39
C VAL A 59 -6.65 -9.74 3.46
N PRO A 60 -6.66 -10.41 4.62
CA PRO A 60 -6.08 -11.74 4.74
C PRO A 60 -6.96 -12.79 4.05
N VAL A 61 -6.35 -13.83 3.51
CA VAL A 61 -7.01 -15.01 2.96
C VAL A 61 -6.58 -16.21 3.77
N PHE A 62 -7.56 -16.92 4.30
CA PHE A 62 -7.35 -18.12 5.11
C PHE A 62 -7.83 -19.36 4.37
N ASP A 63 -7.23 -20.50 4.67
CA ASP A 63 -7.71 -21.80 4.21
C ASP A 63 -8.81 -22.38 5.13
N ASP A 64 -9.26 -23.60 4.82
CA ASP A 64 -10.31 -24.30 5.59
C ASP A 64 -9.86 -24.65 7.03
N ASN A 65 -8.55 -24.65 7.31
CA ASN A 65 -7.97 -24.88 8.63
C ASN A 65 -7.74 -23.57 9.40
N ASN A 66 -8.20 -22.43 8.84
CA ASN A 66 -7.98 -21.08 9.38
C ASN A 66 -6.50 -20.67 9.43
N GLU A 67 -5.68 -21.21 8.51
CA GLU A 67 -4.32 -20.77 8.32
C GLU A 67 -4.22 -19.67 7.26
N LEU A 68 -3.43 -18.65 7.53
CA LEU A 68 -3.18 -17.56 6.57
C LEU A 68 -2.42 -18.12 5.36
N ILE A 69 -3.05 -18.13 4.19
CA ILE A 69 -2.44 -18.61 2.93
C ILE A 69 -2.02 -17.48 2.00
N ASP A 70 -2.73 -16.34 2.03
CA ASP A 70 -2.42 -15.16 1.21
C ASP A 70 -2.84 -13.88 1.91
N PHE A 71 -2.36 -12.75 1.40
CA PHE A 71 -2.69 -11.44 1.91
C PHE A 71 -2.74 -10.42 0.76
N GLN A 72 -3.87 -9.77 0.59
CA GLN A 72 -4.03 -8.69 -0.37
C GLN A 72 -3.75 -7.35 0.32
N PRO A 73 -2.59 -6.73 0.10
CA PRO A 73 -2.24 -5.50 0.80
C PRO A 73 -3.07 -4.31 0.33
N ALA A 74 -3.08 -3.27 1.14
CA ALA A 74 -3.52 -1.96 0.69
C ALA A 74 -2.68 -1.54 -0.52
N ASN A 75 -3.33 -1.05 -1.57
CA ASN A 75 -2.63 -0.57 -2.76
C ASN A 75 -2.11 0.87 -2.58
N PHE A 76 -1.67 1.19 -1.39
CA PHE A 76 -1.03 2.46 -1.03
C PHE A 76 0.08 2.21 -0.02
N VAL A 77 1.31 2.52 -0.39
CA VAL A 77 2.47 2.48 0.50
C VAL A 77 2.56 3.84 1.20
N LEU A 78 2.78 3.83 2.51
CA LEU A 78 2.84 5.02 3.34
C LEU A 78 3.91 4.86 4.41
N GLY A 79 4.66 5.91 4.69
CA GLY A 79 5.63 5.91 5.80
C GLY A 79 6.21 7.27 6.09
N PHE A 80 7.06 7.28 7.09
CA PHE A 80 8.00 8.36 7.34
C PHE A 80 9.29 8.11 6.58
N GLY A 81 10.03 9.19 6.27
CA GLY A 81 11.35 9.11 5.69
C GLY A 81 12.05 10.46 5.76
N GLU A 82 13.25 10.51 5.20
CA GLU A 82 14.01 11.75 5.10
C GLU A 82 14.41 12.02 3.64
N VAL A 83 14.40 13.29 3.28
CA VAL A 83 14.93 13.78 2.00
C VAL A 83 15.89 14.91 2.31
N ALA A 84 17.18 14.72 2.00
CA ALA A 84 18.25 15.65 2.37
C ALA A 84 18.21 15.99 3.88
N ALA A 85 18.14 14.97 4.72
CA ALA A 85 18.03 15.03 6.18
C ALA A 85 16.80 15.80 6.71
N ARG A 86 15.75 15.96 5.91
CA ARG A 86 14.49 16.58 6.31
C ARG A 86 13.39 15.53 6.38
N LYS A 87 12.72 15.44 7.51
CA LYS A 87 11.60 14.53 7.71
C LYS A 87 10.43 14.84 6.79
N VAL A 88 9.87 13.79 6.20
CA VAL A 88 8.70 13.85 5.35
C VAL A 88 7.74 12.70 5.67
N ILE A 89 6.46 12.87 5.40
CA ILE A 89 5.54 11.77 5.13
C ILE A 89 5.64 11.49 3.64
N ILE A 90 5.79 10.22 3.27
CA ILE A 90 5.82 9.81 1.87
C ILE A 90 4.81 8.70 1.63
N GLY A 91 4.13 8.77 0.49
CA GLY A 91 3.22 7.70 0.10
C GLY A 91 2.80 7.78 -1.35
N GLY A 92 2.30 6.66 -1.86
CA GLY A 92 1.83 6.58 -3.24
C GLY A 92 1.12 5.27 -3.54
N GLU A 93 0.41 5.28 -4.66
CA GLU A 93 -0.37 4.15 -5.13
C GLU A 93 0.56 3.03 -5.66
N ASP A 94 0.25 1.78 -5.29
CA ASP A 94 0.88 0.61 -5.89
C ASP A 94 0.14 0.23 -7.17
N PHE A 95 0.70 0.64 -8.31
CA PHE A 95 0.12 0.38 -9.62
C PHE A 95 0.16 -1.11 -10.01
N THR A 96 1.01 -1.91 -9.37
CA THR A 96 1.06 -3.36 -9.62
C THR A 96 -0.18 -4.07 -9.09
N LEU A 97 -0.90 -3.43 -8.15
CA LEU A 97 -2.18 -3.89 -7.61
C LEU A 97 -3.35 -3.25 -8.36
N LYS A 98 -3.97 -3.99 -9.28
CA LYS A 98 -5.16 -3.57 -10.05
C LYS A 98 -5.00 -2.21 -10.74
N GLY A 99 -3.79 -1.91 -11.25
CA GLY A 99 -3.50 -0.65 -11.92
C GLY A 99 -3.65 0.59 -11.03
N GLY A 100 -3.35 0.47 -9.75
CA GLY A 100 -3.44 1.57 -8.78
C GLY A 100 -4.88 1.97 -8.41
N SER A 101 -5.89 1.24 -8.88
CA SER A 101 -7.28 1.51 -8.51
C SER A 101 -7.47 1.43 -6.99
N PRO A 102 -8.03 2.47 -6.34
CA PRO A 102 -8.14 2.51 -4.89
C PRO A 102 -8.92 1.32 -4.33
N ASN A 103 -8.36 0.64 -3.35
CA ASN A 103 -9.10 -0.26 -2.48
C ASN A 103 -9.42 0.43 -1.14
N PRO A 104 -10.38 -0.07 -0.35
CA PRO A 104 -10.78 0.61 0.91
C PRO A 104 -9.62 0.82 1.89
N ALA A 105 -8.67 -0.11 1.97
CA ALA A 105 -7.50 0.02 2.84
C ALA A 105 -6.52 1.07 2.30
N GLY A 106 -6.26 1.08 0.98
CA GLY A 106 -5.42 2.07 0.33
C GLY A 106 -5.97 3.48 0.45
N LEU A 107 -7.28 3.64 0.27
CA LEU A 107 -7.94 4.94 0.45
C LEU A 107 -7.78 5.46 1.89
N ARG A 108 -8.00 4.61 2.89
CA ARG A 108 -7.77 5.01 4.30
C ARG A 108 -6.33 5.42 4.57
N LYS A 109 -5.33 4.68 4.04
CA LYS A 109 -3.92 5.06 4.17
C LYS A 109 -3.61 6.38 3.49
N SER A 110 -4.18 6.63 2.32
CA SER A 110 -4.04 7.89 1.59
C SER A 110 -4.52 9.09 2.41
N VAL A 111 -5.73 9.02 2.98
CA VAL A 111 -6.28 10.06 3.86
C VAL A 111 -5.44 10.20 5.14
N TYR A 112 -5.03 9.08 5.71
CA TYR A 112 -4.19 9.09 6.92
C TYR A 112 -2.84 9.77 6.69
N ALA A 113 -2.25 9.66 5.50
CA ALA A 113 -1.03 10.36 5.14
C ALA A 113 -1.18 11.89 5.30
N GLU A 114 -2.30 12.44 4.86
CA GLU A 114 -2.59 13.88 4.99
C GLU A 114 -2.78 14.28 6.45
N GLN A 115 -3.48 13.45 7.23
CA GLN A 115 -3.67 13.68 8.67
C GLN A 115 -2.35 13.66 9.44
N LEU A 116 -1.45 12.72 9.13
CA LEU A 116 -0.12 12.65 9.73
C LEU A 116 0.72 13.89 9.40
N ALA A 117 0.74 14.30 8.14
CA ALA A 117 1.49 15.48 7.72
C ALA A 117 1.01 16.74 8.45
N LEU A 118 -0.30 16.89 8.61
CA LEU A 118 -0.89 17.99 9.37
C LEU A 118 -0.56 17.91 10.87
N GLN A 119 -0.68 16.70 11.45
CA GLN A 119 -0.43 16.47 12.88
C GLN A 119 1.03 16.72 13.25
N TYR A 120 1.98 16.21 12.46
CA TYR A 120 3.40 16.34 12.70
C TYR A 120 3.98 17.65 12.14
N LYS A 121 3.23 18.39 11.34
CA LYS A 121 3.66 19.63 10.65
C LYS A 121 4.91 19.43 9.81
N ILE A 122 4.96 18.32 9.10
CA ILE A 122 6.04 17.98 8.15
C ILE A 122 5.47 17.81 6.74
N PRO A 123 6.29 17.99 5.68
CA PRO A 123 5.83 17.88 4.31
C PRO A 123 5.25 16.51 3.98
N LEU A 124 4.21 16.49 3.14
CA LEU A 124 3.70 15.29 2.50
C LEU A 124 4.21 15.21 1.06
N VAL A 125 4.90 14.13 0.74
CA VAL A 125 5.32 13.79 -0.62
C VAL A 125 4.40 12.70 -1.17
N ARG A 126 3.66 13.01 -2.25
CA ARG A 126 2.77 12.08 -2.94
C ARG A 126 3.38 11.64 -4.26
N LEU A 127 3.67 10.34 -4.38
CA LEU A 127 4.17 9.73 -5.60
C LEU A 127 2.98 9.13 -6.37
N HIS A 128 2.24 10.00 -7.07
CA HIS A 128 1.07 9.57 -7.83
C HIS A 128 1.46 8.70 -9.03
N GLU A 129 0.70 7.64 -9.21
CA GLU A 129 0.63 6.91 -10.47
C GLU A 129 -0.85 6.74 -10.81
N GLY A 130 -1.33 7.50 -11.80
CA GLY A 130 -2.74 7.60 -12.13
C GLY A 130 -3.32 6.26 -12.57
N GLY A 131 -4.07 5.62 -11.69
CA GLY A 131 -5.00 4.56 -12.02
C GLY A 131 -6.37 5.17 -12.24
N GLY A 132 -7.02 4.85 -13.34
CA GLY A 132 -8.43 5.20 -13.53
C GLY A 132 -9.33 4.51 -12.49
N GLY A 133 -10.61 4.84 -12.46
CA GLY A 133 -11.58 4.09 -11.67
C GLY A 133 -11.65 2.63 -12.15
N ALA A 134 -11.83 1.70 -11.22
CA ALA A 134 -12.03 0.30 -11.56
C ALA A 134 -13.35 0.13 -12.32
N VAL A 135 -13.27 -0.17 -13.61
CA VAL A 135 -14.46 -0.37 -14.48
C VAL A 135 -15.04 -1.78 -14.35
N GLY A 136 -14.38 -2.67 -13.61
CA GLY A 136 -14.80 -4.07 -13.44
C GLY A 136 -15.25 -4.36 -12.02
N GLY A 137 -16.53 -4.51 -11.78
CA GLY A 137 -17.05 -4.97 -10.48
C GLY A 137 -18.32 -4.30 -9.97
N THR A 138 -18.86 -3.34 -10.70
CA THR A 138 -20.10 -2.67 -10.28
C THR A 138 -21.38 -3.47 -10.58
N SER A 139 -21.29 -4.63 -11.24
CA SER A 139 -22.49 -5.39 -11.59
C SER A 139 -23.12 -6.18 -10.43
N GLN A 140 -22.46 -6.22 -9.26
CA GLN A 140 -23.01 -6.95 -8.09
C GLN A 140 -23.39 -6.06 -6.90
N ASN A 141 -23.14 -4.77 -6.94
CA ASN A 141 -23.55 -3.89 -5.83
C ASN A 141 -24.48 -2.78 -6.34
N LYS A 142 -25.78 -3.10 -6.37
CA LYS A 142 -26.87 -2.16 -6.75
C LYS A 142 -27.05 -0.96 -5.80
N ASN A 143 -26.16 -0.79 -4.81
CA ASN A 143 -26.25 0.25 -3.78
C ASN A 143 -25.08 1.24 -3.83
N HIS A 144 -24.45 1.42 -4.98
CA HIS A 144 -23.43 2.46 -5.10
C HIS A 144 -24.12 3.82 -5.26
N ARG A 145 -24.27 4.57 -4.16
CA ARG A 145 -24.59 5.98 -4.23
C ARG A 145 -23.32 6.74 -4.65
N PRO A 146 -23.37 7.63 -5.65
CA PRO A 146 -22.26 8.53 -5.92
C PRO A 146 -21.97 9.34 -4.65
N LEU A 147 -20.70 9.45 -4.29
CA LEU A 147 -20.26 10.39 -3.27
C LEU A 147 -20.35 11.79 -3.88
N GLY A 148 -21.39 12.53 -3.57
CA GLY A 148 -21.54 13.90 -4.03
C GLY A 148 -22.99 14.29 -4.26
N GLU A 149 -23.76 14.36 -3.21
CA GLU A 149 -24.84 15.33 -3.00
C GLU A 149 -24.94 15.61 -1.51
#